data_878d3fb6afb721b819230f6709c34451
#
_entry.id   878d3fb6afb721b819230f6709c34451
#
_cell.length_a   1.000
_cell.length_b   1.000
_cell.length_c   1.000
_cell.angle_alpha   90.00
_cell.angle_beta   90.00
_cell.angle_gamma   90.00
#
_symmetry.space_group_name_H-M   'P 1'
#
loop_
_entity.id
_entity.type
_entity.pdbx_description
1 polymer ?
#
loop_
_entity_poly.entity_id
_entity_poly.type
_entity_poly.pdbx_seq_one_letter_code
_entity_poly.pdbx_strand_id
1 'polypeptide(L)'
;MAQTLRQYQSDALNDLRRGIRDGHLVQMLMAPTGAGKCLGKGTPVLMFDGTVRAVEDVSAGELLMGPDSKPRRVLSTCRGRENLYRVIPTKGDSYVVNESHILSLRLIGNDRLGGYEPGIVNIGVSDYLQQSKTFKHCAKGWRTGVDFASSGEALTVPPYIVGAWLGDGTTGQPHLTTADSEVAEEWADYAAASGHDVAVYPGRGCSTYRITRHRQQKVKNSALEGLRELGILFDKHIPHVYKTASRQDRLELLAGIVDTDGFLGNGYYDLTLKQVQLANDVAFLARSLGLAAYVTPCRKVIKATGFVGEYFRVSISGNVHLIPCRVPRRIASPRKQIKNVLNIGITVDPIGEGDYYGFEIDGDRLFLLGDFTVTHNTTIASAMKIGACAKGKRAFFIVDSLELVDQAAKRFYEDGLEVGVIQGDHSWTDYSKPIQVCTIQTLRSRWKDLA
;
A
#
# COMPACT_ATOMS: atom_id res chain seq x y z
N MET A 1 -18.39 3.26 19.97
CA MET A 1 -17.68 2.34 20.90
C MET A 1 -16.58 3.14 21.59
N ALA A 2 -16.44 3.04 22.92
CA ALA A 2 -15.40 3.75 23.66
C ALA A 2 -14.01 3.21 23.22
N GLN A 3 -13.10 4.10 22.85
CA GLN A 3 -11.72 3.74 22.53
C GLN A 3 -11.02 3.23 23.80
N THR A 4 -10.44 2.03 23.74
CA THR A 4 -9.64 1.48 24.83
C THR A 4 -8.32 2.24 24.91
N LEU A 5 -8.04 2.79 26.09
CA LEU A 5 -6.81 3.56 26.35
C LEU A 5 -5.64 2.61 26.61
N ARG A 6 -4.44 3.02 26.22
CA ARG A 6 -3.18 2.33 26.53
C ARG A 6 -2.84 2.40 28.01
N GLN A 7 -1.98 1.50 28.48
CA GLN A 7 -1.56 1.51 29.88
C GLN A 7 -1.01 2.88 30.29
N TYR A 8 -0.04 3.44 29.56
CA TYR A 8 0.50 4.77 29.89
C TYR A 8 -0.52 5.90 29.74
N GLN A 9 -1.49 5.80 28.81
CA GLN A 9 -2.60 6.75 28.69
C GLN A 9 -3.56 6.60 29.85
N SER A 10 -3.82 5.34 30.26
CA SER A 10 -4.60 5.03 31.44
C SER A 10 -3.88 5.51 32.70
N ASP A 11 -2.56 5.32 32.77
CA ASP A 11 -1.72 5.78 33.87
C ASP A 11 -1.68 7.30 33.94
N ALA A 12 -1.45 7.97 32.81
CA ALA A 12 -1.52 9.42 32.71
C ALA A 12 -2.88 9.99 33.11
N LEU A 13 -3.98 9.33 32.70
CA LEU A 13 -5.33 9.71 33.15
C LEU A 13 -5.56 9.44 34.63
N ASN A 14 -5.00 8.35 35.16
CA ASN A 14 -5.08 8.04 36.57
C ASN A 14 -4.27 9.03 37.40
N ASP A 15 -3.13 9.47 36.89
CA ASP A 15 -2.31 10.52 37.54
C ASP A 15 -3.04 11.88 37.51
N LEU A 16 -3.67 12.24 36.37
CA LEU A 16 -4.55 13.43 36.34
C LEU A 16 -5.72 13.32 37.32
N ARG A 17 -6.35 12.13 37.41
CA ARG A 17 -7.45 11.88 38.37
C ARG A 17 -6.96 11.95 39.82
N ARG A 18 -5.73 11.49 40.09
CA ARG A 18 -5.09 11.57 41.38
C ARG A 18 -4.85 13.03 41.73
N GLY A 19 -4.21 13.81 40.83
CA GLY A 19 -3.98 15.22 41.02
C GLY A 19 -5.26 16.02 41.32
N ILE A 20 -6.38 15.70 40.64
CA ILE A 20 -7.68 16.33 40.95
C ILE A 20 -8.14 15.98 42.38
N ARG A 21 -7.98 14.72 42.81
CA ARG A 21 -8.33 14.30 44.18
C ARG A 21 -7.45 14.99 45.23
N ASP A 22 -6.18 15.24 44.87
CA ASP A 22 -5.20 15.90 45.71
C ASP A 22 -5.35 17.44 45.73
N GLY A 23 -6.41 17.96 45.07
CA GLY A 23 -6.76 19.39 45.06
C GLY A 23 -6.10 20.23 43.98
N HIS A 24 -5.38 19.62 43.04
CA HIS A 24 -4.78 20.35 41.92
C HIS A 24 -5.85 20.76 40.88
N LEU A 25 -6.15 22.05 40.87
CA LEU A 25 -7.18 22.61 39.96
C LEU A 25 -6.71 22.72 38.49
N VAL A 26 -5.39 22.84 38.29
CA VAL A 26 -4.77 22.93 36.95
C VAL A 26 -3.72 21.84 36.82
N GLN A 27 -3.83 21.07 35.75
CA GLN A 27 -2.87 20.00 35.45
C GLN A 27 -2.49 20.05 33.99
N MET A 28 -1.22 19.79 33.71
CA MET A 28 -0.70 19.72 32.33
C MET A 28 -0.28 18.27 32.04
N LEU A 29 -0.82 17.71 30.95
CA LEU A 29 -0.33 16.48 30.36
C LEU A 29 0.48 16.82 29.11
N MET A 30 1.78 16.50 29.17
CA MET A 30 2.64 16.58 28.00
C MET A 30 2.71 15.20 27.34
N ALA A 31 2.23 15.11 26.12
CA ALA A 31 2.39 13.91 25.30
C ALA A 31 3.24 14.27 24.08
N PRO A 32 4.29 13.50 23.74
CA PRO A 32 5.05 13.75 22.54
C PRO A 32 4.13 13.63 21.30
N THR A 33 4.35 14.48 20.30
CA THR A 33 3.74 14.32 18.99
C THR A 33 4.07 12.93 18.47
N GLY A 34 3.06 12.16 18.04
CA GLY A 34 3.28 10.81 17.55
C GLY A 34 3.29 9.69 18.60
N ALA A 35 2.92 9.94 19.85
CA ALA A 35 2.64 8.86 20.82
C ALA A 35 1.45 8.00 20.31
N GLY A 36 1.55 7.49 19.08
CA GLY A 36 0.53 6.84 18.29
C GLY A 36 0.99 5.52 17.69
N LYS A 37 0.31 5.13 16.68
CA LYS A 37 0.33 3.84 16.00
C LYS A 37 1.44 3.84 14.96
N CYS A 38 2.45 3.00 15.15
CA CYS A 38 3.68 3.01 14.40
C CYS A 38 4.03 1.64 13.84
N LEU A 39 4.90 1.62 12.87
CA LEU A 39 5.42 0.45 12.18
C LEU A 39 6.86 0.18 12.65
N GLY A 40 7.26 -1.08 12.64
CA GLY A 40 8.65 -1.45 12.91
C GLY A 40 9.57 -1.01 11.78
N LYS A 41 10.84 -0.80 12.11
CA LYS A 41 11.88 -0.43 11.15
C LYS A 41 11.89 -1.33 9.92
N GLY A 42 12.09 -0.74 8.74
CA GLY A 42 12.15 -1.44 7.46
C GLY A 42 10.78 -1.85 6.89
N THR A 43 9.66 -1.53 7.56
CA THR A 43 8.33 -1.83 7.02
C THR A 43 8.10 -1.01 5.75
N PRO A 44 7.82 -1.67 4.59
CA PRO A 44 7.63 -0.97 3.33
C PRO A 44 6.27 -0.26 3.28
N VAL A 45 6.27 1.00 2.87
CA VAL A 45 5.09 1.86 2.71
C VAL A 45 4.95 2.27 1.25
N LEU A 46 3.74 2.22 0.71
CA LEU A 46 3.45 2.65 -0.66
C LEU A 46 3.23 4.17 -0.71
N MET A 47 4.10 4.86 -1.45
CA MET A 47 3.98 6.28 -1.70
C MET A 47 2.94 6.54 -2.80
N PHE A 48 2.41 7.76 -2.85
CA PHE A 48 1.38 8.14 -3.83
C PHE A 48 1.89 8.12 -5.28
N ASP A 49 3.18 8.35 -5.48
CA ASP A 49 3.85 8.25 -6.78
C ASP A 49 4.10 6.79 -7.23
N GLY A 50 3.72 5.80 -6.42
CA GLY A 50 3.93 4.38 -6.70
C GLY A 50 5.29 3.84 -6.28
N THR A 51 6.17 4.65 -5.71
CA THR A 51 7.41 4.13 -5.09
C THR A 51 7.10 3.44 -3.76
N VAL A 52 7.98 2.54 -3.36
CA VAL A 52 7.91 1.86 -2.06
C VAL A 52 9.13 2.27 -1.25
N ARG A 53 8.90 2.80 -0.04
CA ARG A 53 9.96 3.24 0.88
C ARG A 53 9.84 2.57 2.23
N ALA A 54 10.95 2.47 2.96
CA ALA A 54 10.91 2.07 4.35
C ALA A 54 10.24 3.17 5.20
N VAL A 55 9.50 2.79 6.22
CA VAL A 55 8.73 3.72 7.07
C VAL A 55 9.62 4.79 7.71
N GLU A 56 10.88 4.46 8.04
CA GLU A 56 11.87 5.38 8.60
C GLU A 56 12.35 6.47 7.64
N ASP A 57 12.19 6.25 6.33
CA ASP A 57 12.62 7.16 5.26
C ASP A 57 11.49 8.10 4.81
N VAL A 58 10.31 7.98 5.41
CA VAL A 58 9.16 8.84 5.11
C VAL A 58 9.27 10.13 5.91
N SER A 59 9.08 11.27 5.23
CA SER A 59 9.23 12.62 5.78
C SER A 59 7.90 13.40 5.77
N ALA A 60 7.79 14.41 6.64
CA ALA A 60 6.66 15.32 6.64
C ALA A 60 6.53 16.08 5.30
N GLY A 61 5.31 16.26 4.83
CA GLY A 61 4.99 16.85 3.55
C GLY A 61 4.87 15.88 2.39
N GLU A 62 5.42 14.65 2.51
CA GLU A 62 5.30 13.61 1.48
C GLU A 62 3.87 13.02 1.42
N LEU A 63 3.58 12.33 0.34
CA LEU A 63 2.26 11.76 0.06
C LEU A 63 2.31 10.24 0.04
N LEU A 64 1.47 9.60 0.86
CA LEU A 64 1.26 8.16 0.84
C LEU A 64 0.05 7.81 -0.02
N MET A 65 -0.02 6.56 -0.46
CA MET A 65 -1.17 6.03 -1.19
C MET A 65 -2.29 5.61 -0.23
N GLY A 66 -3.48 6.19 -0.39
CA GLY A 66 -4.70 5.76 0.28
C GLY A 66 -5.38 4.59 -0.42
N PRO A 67 -6.24 3.82 0.27
CA PRO A 67 -6.96 2.69 -0.31
C PRO A 67 -8.02 3.10 -1.35
N ASP A 68 -8.37 4.38 -1.42
CA ASP A 68 -9.26 5.02 -2.38
C ASP A 68 -8.52 5.66 -3.56
N SER A 69 -7.24 5.35 -3.73
CA SER A 69 -6.34 5.92 -4.76
C SER A 69 -6.12 7.43 -4.63
N LYS A 70 -6.36 7.99 -3.44
CA LYS A 70 -6.11 9.41 -3.15
C LYS A 70 -4.87 9.58 -2.29
N PRO A 71 -4.21 10.75 -2.38
CA PRO A 71 -3.04 11.02 -1.55
C PRO A 71 -3.42 11.16 -0.07
N ARG A 72 -2.51 10.75 0.79
CA ARG A 72 -2.50 11.04 2.23
C ARG A 72 -1.24 11.80 2.54
N ARG A 73 -1.39 13.07 2.89
CA ARG A 73 -0.25 13.92 3.25
C ARG A 73 0.27 13.55 4.63
N VAL A 74 1.56 13.35 4.72
CA VAL A 74 2.26 13.19 6.00
C VAL A 74 2.37 14.55 6.67
N LEU A 75 1.72 14.70 7.82
CA LEU A 75 1.68 15.95 8.58
C LEU A 75 2.87 16.08 9.53
N SER A 76 3.23 14.98 10.17
CA SER A 76 4.37 14.88 11.09
C SER A 76 4.90 13.47 11.15
N THR A 77 6.16 13.31 11.59
CA THR A 77 6.78 11.99 11.79
C THR A 77 7.12 11.78 13.26
N CYS A 78 7.17 10.53 13.68
CA CYS A 78 7.57 10.15 15.01
C CYS A 78 8.40 8.87 15.02
N ARG A 79 9.20 8.71 16.05
CA ARG A 79 9.98 7.50 16.33
C ARG A 79 10.06 7.26 17.84
N GLY A 80 10.29 6.03 18.21
CA GLY A 80 10.46 5.66 19.61
C GLY A 80 10.80 4.19 19.76
N ARG A 81 10.70 3.67 20.98
CA ARG A 81 10.97 2.28 21.31
C ARG A 81 9.84 1.75 22.19
N GLU A 82 9.31 0.58 21.84
CA GLU A 82 8.16 -0.04 22.49
C GLU A 82 8.15 -1.55 22.20
N ASN A 83 7.26 -2.29 22.86
CA ASN A 83 6.97 -3.67 22.49
C ASN A 83 6.46 -3.74 21.04
N LEU A 84 7.08 -4.59 20.25
CA LEU A 84 6.74 -4.82 18.86
C LEU A 84 6.04 -6.16 18.68
N TYR A 85 5.18 -6.19 17.67
CA TYR A 85 4.41 -7.37 17.27
C TYR A 85 4.57 -7.58 15.77
N ARG A 86 4.74 -8.83 15.39
CA ARG A 86 4.77 -9.24 13.98
C ARG A 86 3.38 -9.67 13.56
N VAL A 87 2.82 -9.01 12.57
CA VAL A 87 1.59 -9.41 11.89
C VAL A 87 1.98 -10.34 10.74
N ILE A 88 1.54 -11.58 10.81
CA ILE A 88 1.89 -12.66 9.88
C ILE A 88 0.65 -13.03 9.08
N PRO A 89 0.54 -12.61 7.82
CA PRO A 89 -0.51 -13.06 6.93
C PRO A 89 -0.36 -14.53 6.58
N THR A 90 -1.46 -15.24 6.32
CA THR A 90 -1.41 -16.62 5.84
C THR A 90 -0.74 -16.75 4.48
N LYS A 91 -0.66 -15.67 3.70
CA LYS A 91 0.06 -15.55 2.43
C LYS A 91 0.60 -14.13 2.26
N GLY A 92 1.85 -14.02 1.83
CA GLY A 92 2.57 -12.76 1.64
C GLY A 92 3.50 -12.44 2.78
N ASP A 93 4.04 -11.24 2.77
CA ASP A 93 5.10 -10.81 3.68
C ASP A 93 4.52 -10.37 5.03
N SER A 94 5.21 -10.68 6.12
CA SER A 94 4.89 -10.17 7.45
C SER A 94 5.36 -8.72 7.60
N TYR A 95 4.68 -7.97 8.43
CA TYR A 95 5.09 -6.62 8.82
C TYR A 95 5.07 -6.45 10.33
N VAL A 96 5.80 -5.45 10.82
CA VAL A 96 5.96 -5.22 12.25
C VAL A 96 5.23 -3.95 12.66
N VAL A 97 4.54 -4.03 13.79
CA VAL A 97 3.79 -2.92 14.38
C VAL A 97 4.12 -2.77 15.87
N ASN A 98 3.93 -1.60 16.44
CA ASN A 98 4.04 -1.42 17.89
C ASN A 98 2.76 -1.89 18.60
N GLU A 99 2.83 -2.08 19.91
CA GLU A 99 1.71 -2.58 20.74
C GLU A 99 0.43 -1.78 20.57
N SER A 100 0.57 -0.50 20.35
CA SER A 100 -0.53 0.43 20.24
C SER A 100 -1.07 0.61 18.82
N HIS A 101 -0.54 -0.10 17.86
CA HIS A 101 -1.01 -0.04 16.48
C HIS A 101 -2.47 -0.48 16.36
N ILE A 102 -3.22 0.16 15.45
CA ILE A 102 -4.57 -0.30 15.08
C ILE A 102 -4.50 -1.10 13.79
N LEU A 103 -4.93 -2.34 13.90
CA LEU A 103 -5.18 -3.20 12.77
C LEU A 103 -6.49 -2.79 12.10
N SER A 104 -6.44 -2.44 10.81
CA SER A 104 -7.64 -2.29 10.00
C SER A 104 -8.00 -3.66 9.42
N LEU A 105 -9.09 -4.24 9.88
CA LEU A 105 -9.49 -5.60 9.50
C LEU A 105 -10.87 -5.58 8.85
N ARG A 106 -11.09 -6.48 7.91
CA ARG A 106 -12.39 -6.72 7.32
C ARG A 106 -13.05 -7.92 8.00
N LEU A 107 -14.18 -7.68 8.67
CA LEU A 107 -15.01 -8.77 9.19
C LEU A 107 -15.73 -9.43 8.03
N ILE A 108 -15.63 -10.76 7.97
CA ILE A 108 -16.39 -11.59 7.05
C ILE A 108 -17.56 -12.13 7.84
N GLY A 109 -18.80 -11.77 7.44
CA GLY A 109 -20.01 -12.31 8.04
C GLY A 109 -20.04 -13.82 7.87
N ASN A 110 -20.39 -14.53 8.93
CA ASN A 110 -20.62 -15.96 8.89
C ASN A 110 -21.77 -16.31 9.85
N ASP A 111 -22.94 -16.53 9.29
CA ASP A 111 -24.15 -16.90 10.04
C ASP A 111 -23.95 -18.16 10.89
N ARG A 112 -22.98 -19.01 10.53
CA ARG A 112 -22.64 -20.25 11.25
C ARG A 112 -21.70 -20.04 12.44
N LEU A 113 -20.98 -18.90 12.51
CA LEU A 113 -19.90 -18.64 13.47
C LEU A 113 -20.17 -17.46 14.43
N GLY A 114 -21.42 -17.02 14.55
CA GLY A 114 -21.77 -16.08 15.61
C GLY A 114 -22.03 -14.64 15.16
N GLY A 115 -22.54 -14.42 13.94
CA GLY A 115 -23.31 -13.21 13.64
C GLY A 115 -22.53 -11.87 13.66
N TYR A 116 -21.27 -11.86 13.24
CA TYR A 116 -20.59 -10.57 13.01
C TYR A 116 -21.11 -9.94 11.72
N GLU A 117 -21.53 -8.68 11.80
CA GLU A 117 -21.89 -7.93 10.60
C GLU A 117 -20.64 -7.69 9.73
N PRO A 118 -20.74 -7.90 8.40
CA PRO A 118 -19.66 -7.60 7.49
C PRO A 118 -19.29 -6.12 7.54
N GLY A 119 -18.01 -5.81 7.59
CA GLY A 119 -17.58 -4.42 7.63
C GLY A 119 -16.09 -4.29 7.93
N ILE A 120 -15.62 -3.05 8.00
CA ILE A 120 -14.26 -2.74 8.44
C ILE A 120 -14.30 -2.48 9.95
N VAL A 121 -13.43 -3.15 10.68
CA VAL A 121 -13.20 -2.94 12.11
C VAL A 121 -11.75 -2.47 12.31
N ASN A 122 -11.60 -1.41 13.07
CA ASN A 122 -10.31 -0.90 13.51
C ASN A 122 -10.09 -1.28 14.97
N ILE A 123 -9.14 -2.18 15.24
CA ILE A 123 -8.91 -2.76 16.57
C ILE A 123 -7.43 -2.66 16.96
N GLY A 124 -7.15 -2.27 18.20
CA GLY A 124 -5.79 -2.26 18.75
C GLY A 124 -5.18 -3.66 18.80
N VAL A 125 -3.85 -3.77 18.65
CA VAL A 125 -3.13 -5.05 18.73
C VAL A 125 -3.43 -5.78 20.05
N SER A 126 -3.33 -5.08 21.18
CA SER A 126 -3.62 -5.64 22.50
C SER A 126 -5.05 -6.18 22.63
N ASP A 127 -6.03 -5.42 22.11
CA ASP A 127 -7.44 -5.83 22.10
C ASP A 127 -7.68 -7.01 21.16
N TYR A 128 -7.03 -7.02 19.99
CA TYR A 128 -7.09 -8.14 19.05
C TYR A 128 -6.56 -9.44 19.67
N LEU A 129 -5.48 -9.36 20.44
CA LEU A 129 -4.89 -10.52 21.10
C LEU A 129 -5.83 -11.16 22.13
N GLN A 130 -6.70 -10.36 22.76
CA GLN A 130 -7.71 -10.81 23.72
C GLN A 130 -8.98 -11.36 23.08
N GLN A 131 -9.18 -11.16 21.75
CA GLN A 131 -10.38 -11.61 21.07
C GLN A 131 -10.50 -13.12 20.98
N SER A 132 -11.74 -13.60 20.87
CA SER A 132 -12.06 -15.02 20.70
C SER A 132 -11.44 -15.58 19.40
N LYS A 133 -11.23 -16.89 19.37
CA LYS A 133 -10.78 -17.60 18.16
C LYS A 133 -11.72 -17.37 16.98
N THR A 134 -13.04 -17.30 17.24
CA THR A 134 -14.05 -17.03 16.23
C THR A 134 -13.89 -15.63 15.63
N PHE A 135 -13.71 -14.60 16.47
CA PHE A 135 -13.45 -13.26 15.98
C PHE A 135 -12.18 -13.21 15.11
N LYS A 136 -11.07 -13.77 15.58
CA LYS A 136 -9.80 -13.83 14.85
C LYS A 136 -9.94 -14.58 13.53
N HIS A 137 -10.80 -15.61 13.48
CA HIS A 137 -11.11 -16.31 12.23
C HIS A 137 -11.91 -15.43 11.25
N CYS A 138 -12.85 -14.62 11.72
CA CYS A 138 -13.68 -13.76 10.88
C CYS A 138 -12.97 -12.44 10.49
N ALA A 139 -12.08 -11.93 11.34
CA ALA A 139 -11.33 -10.71 11.11
C ALA A 139 -10.12 -10.97 10.19
N LYS A 140 -10.13 -10.37 9.00
CA LYS A 140 -9.11 -10.56 7.97
C LYS A 140 -8.36 -9.27 7.72
N GLY A 141 -7.05 -9.32 7.58
CA GLY A 141 -6.30 -8.30 6.89
C GLY A 141 -6.81 -8.18 5.44
N TRP A 142 -6.74 -7.01 4.86
CA TRP A 142 -7.25 -6.80 3.52
C TRP A 142 -6.32 -5.94 2.68
N ARG A 143 -6.39 -6.20 1.38
CA ARG A 143 -5.66 -5.47 0.34
C ARG A 143 -6.63 -4.83 -0.62
N THR A 144 -6.14 -3.85 -1.37
CA THR A 144 -6.91 -3.22 -2.45
C THR A 144 -5.99 -2.88 -3.61
N GLY A 145 -6.53 -2.87 -4.82
CA GLY A 145 -5.87 -2.26 -5.96
C GLY A 145 -6.02 -0.75 -5.92
N VAL A 146 -5.17 -0.05 -6.68
CA VAL A 146 -5.20 1.41 -6.80
C VAL A 146 -5.06 1.85 -8.24
N ASP A 147 -5.56 3.04 -8.52
CA ASP A 147 -5.27 3.76 -9.75
C ASP A 147 -4.28 4.88 -9.43
N PHE A 148 -3.21 4.94 -10.19
CA PHE A 148 -2.20 5.99 -10.04
C PHE A 148 -2.64 7.24 -10.80
N ALA A 149 -2.24 8.40 -10.30
CA ALA A 149 -2.40 9.64 -11.05
C ALA A 149 -1.56 9.54 -12.33
N SER A 150 -2.18 9.77 -13.48
CA SER A 150 -1.47 9.74 -14.75
C SER A 150 -0.39 10.83 -14.76
N SER A 151 0.84 10.44 -15.07
CA SER A 151 1.95 11.38 -15.27
C SER A 151 1.75 12.24 -16.52
N GLY A 152 0.81 11.89 -17.39
CA GLY A 152 0.63 12.51 -18.71
C GLY A 152 1.75 12.19 -19.70
N GLU A 153 2.75 11.41 -19.30
CA GLU A 153 3.82 10.97 -20.18
C GLU A 153 3.34 9.86 -21.12
N ALA A 154 3.61 10.04 -22.41
CA ALA A 154 3.35 9.00 -23.39
C ALA A 154 4.33 7.84 -23.21
N LEU A 155 3.81 6.61 -23.19
CA LEU A 155 4.65 5.42 -23.11
C LEU A 155 5.38 5.21 -24.44
N THR A 156 6.70 5.14 -24.42
CA THR A 156 7.57 5.05 -25.61
C THR A 156 7.32 3.78 -26.42
N VAL A 157 7.04 2.67 -25.73
CA VAL A 157 6.73 1.37 -26.35
C VAL A 157 5.37 0.91 -25.83
N PRO A 158 4.48 0.35 -26.69
CA PRO A 158 3.19 -0.15 -26.24
C PRO A 158 3.34 -1.15 -25.05
N PRO A 159 2.50 -1.06 -24.00
CA PRO A 159 2.63 -1.87 -22.81
C PRO A 159 2.65 -3.38 -23.05
N TYR A 160 1.78 -3.88 -23.92
CA TYR A 160 1.78 -5.31 -24.29
C TYR A 160 3.11 -5.76 -24.87
N ILE A 161 3.72 -4.95 -25.73
CA ILE A 161 5.01 -5.22 -26.38
C ILE A 161 6.15 -5.27 -25.36
N VAL A 162 6.16 -4.32 -24.40
CA VAL A 162 7.11 -4.36 -23.26
C VAL A 162 6.90 -5.64 -22.47
N GLY A 163 5.66 -6.00 -22.17
CA GLY A 163 5.34 -7.22 -21.44
C GLY A 163 5.80 -8.49 -22.15
N ALA A 164 5.50 -8.60 -23.45
CA ALA A 164 5.92 -9.73 -24.26
C ALA A 164 7.46 -9.84 -24.34
N TRP A 165 8.17 -8.71 -24.48
CA TRP A 165 9.62 -8.71 -24.50
C TRP A 165 10.23 -9.05 -23.14
N LEU A 166 9.63 -8.61 -22.05
CA LEU A 166 10.09 -8.96 -20.68
C LEU A 166 10.01 -10.48 -20.43
N GLY A 167 9.00 -11.17 -20.98
CA GLY A 167 8.92 -12.62 -20.95
C GLY A 167 9.94 -13.25 -21.92
N ASP A 168 9.59 -13.34 -23.17
CA ASP A 168 10.31 -14.13 -24.20
C ASP A 168 11.31 -13.33 -25.04
N GLY A 169 11.61 -12.07 -24.69
CA GLY A 169 12.57 -11.23 -25.40
C GLY A 169 14.03 -11.65 -25.18
N THR A 170 14.85 -11.48 -26.20
CA THR A 170 16.29 -11.73 -26.13
C THR A 170 17.03 -10.55 -25.52
N THR A 171 17.73 -10.75 -24.41
CA THR A 171 18.57 -9.73 -23.76
C THR A 171 19.54 -9.08 -24.77
N GLY A 172 19.60 -7.76 -24.76
CA GLY A 172 20.47 -6.97 -25.63
C GLY A 172 19.96 -6.77 -27.05
N GLN A 173 18.78 -7.31 -27.41
CA GLN A 173 18.27 -7.29 -28.76
C GLN A 173 16.74 -7.06 -28.80
N PRO A 174 16.20 -6.37 -29.84
CA PRO A 174 14.76 -6.25 -30.08
C PRO A 174 14.23 -7.51 -30.78
N HIS A 175 14.42 -8.65 -30.16
CA HIS A 175 14.02 -9.96 -30.67
C HIS A 175 13.06 -10.60 -29.69
N LEU A 176 12.06 -11.30 -30.25
CA LEU A 176 11.09 -12.09 -29.49
C LEU A 176 11.12 -13.53 -30.02
N THR A 177 11.15 -14.52 -29.12
CA THR A 177 11.10 -15.94 -29.49
C THR A 177 9.79 -16.53 -28.98
N THR A 178 8.89 -16.90 -29.88
CA THR A 178 7.58 -17.44 -29.50
C THR A 178 7.12 -18.55 -30.44
N ALA A 179 6.25 -19.42 -29.92
CA ALA A 179 5.49 -20.42 -30.70
C ALA A 179 4.06 -19.93 -30.98
N ASP A 180 3.63 -18.85 -30.31
CA ASP A 180 2.27 -18.35 -30.37
C ASP A 180 2.13 -17.31 -31.49
N SER A 181 1.26 -17.59 -32.48
CA SER A 181 1.00 -16.71 -33.63
C SER A 181 0.48 -15.36 -33.17
N GLU A 182 -0.39 -15.32 -32.18
CA GLU A 182 -1.02 -14.10 -31.66
C GLU A 182 0.02 -13.13 -31.09
N VAL A 183 1.02 -13.64 -30.37
CA VAL A 183 2.14 -12.84 -29.85
C VAL A 183 3.05 -12.37 -30.98
N ALA A 184 3.27 -13.21 -31.97
CA ALA A 184 4.08 -12.87 -33.16
C ALA A 184 3.41 -11.79 -34.03
N GLU A 185 2.09 -11.84 -34.19
CA GLU A 185 1.29 -10.83 -34.91
C GLU A 185 1.39 -9.47 -34.20
N GLU A 186 1.15 -9.38 -32.90
CA GLU A 186 1.29 -8.13 -32.12
C GLU A 186 2.70 -7.53 -32.25
N TRP A 187 3.72 -8.39 -32.25
CA TRP A 187 5.11 -7.96 -32.43
C TRP A 187 5.40 -7.43 -33.84
N ALA A 188 4.81 -8.05 -34.85
CA ALA A 188 4.93 -7.64 -36.25
C ALA A 188 4.16 -6.33 -36.50
N ASP A 189 2.97 -6.19 -35.96
CA ASP A 189 2.17 -4.97 -36.06
C ASP A 189 2.87 -3.77 -35.43
N TYR A 190 3.48 -3.97 -34.25
CA TYR A 190 4.32 -2.95 -33.63
C TYR A 190 5.51 -2.55 -34.50
N ALA A 191 6.20 -3.54 -35.09
CA ALA A 191 7.32 -3.27 -35.99
C ALA A 191 6.87 -2.45 -37.20
N ALA A 192 5.78 -2.86 -37.85
CA ALA A 192 5.20 -2.18 -39.02
C ALA A 192 4.76 -0.73 -38.67
N ALA A 193 4.06 -0.54 -37.54
CA ALA A 193 3.64 0.78 -37.09
C ALA A 193 4.85 1.70 -36.77
N SER A 194 5.98 1.12 -36.43
CA SER A 194 7.25 1.82 -36.17
C SER A 194 8.12 1.98 -37.43
N GLY A 195 7.63 1.58 -38.62
CA GLY A 195 8.36 1.67 -39.91
C GLY A 195 9.52 0.67 -40.01
N HIS A 196 9.40 -0.48 -39.39
CA HIS A 196 10.42 -1.54 -39.38
C HIS A 196 9.89 -2.83 -40.02
N ASP A 197 10.83 -3.66 -40.48
CA ASP A 197 10.53 -5.01 -40.99
C ASP A 197 10.78 -6.04 -39.88
N VAL A 198 10.14 -7.20 -39.97
CA VAL A 198 10.41 -8.36 -39.13
C VAL A 198 11.08 -9.46 -39.91
N ALA A 199 12.29 -9.86 -39.51
CA ALA A 199 12.95 -11.06 -40.03
C ALA A 199 12.60 -12.25 -39.13
N VAL A 200 12.09 -13.33 -39.71
CA VAL A 200 11.69 -14.54 -39.00
C VAL A 200 12.75 -15.62 -39.17
N TYR A 201 13.21 -16.16 -38.06
CA TYR A 201 14.18 -17.26 -38.02
C TYR A 201 13.49 -18.49 -37.41
N PRO A 202 13.12 -19.48 -38.24
CA PRO A 202 12.48 -20.69 -37.77
C PRO A 202 13.41 -21.47 -36.83
N GLY A 203 12.85 -21.96 -35.72
CA GLY A 203 13.50 -22.84 -34.77
C GLY A 203 12.67 -24.12 -34.55
N ARG A 204 13.18 -25.04 -33.72
CA ARG A 204 12.47 -26.26 -33.39
C ARG A 204 11.33 -25.99 -32.39
N GLY A 205 10.10 -25.87 -32.88
CA GLY A 205 8.91 -25.66 -32.07
C GLY A 205 8.59 -24.21 -31.68
N CYS A 206 9.45 -23.25 -32.04
CA CYS A 206 9.23 -21.81 -31.92
C CYS A 206 10.04 -21.06 -32.96
N SER A 207 9.70 -19.80 -33.22
CA SER A 207 10.44 -18.94 -34.15
C SER A 207 10.93 -17.68 -33.44
N THR A 208 12.07 -17.15 -33.89
CA THR A 208 12.59 -15.86 -33.41
C THR A 208 12.23 -14.76 -34.40
N TYR A 209 11.52 -13.75 -33.92
CA TYR A 209 11.08 -12.58 -34.66
C TYR A 209 11.98 -11.39 -34.32
N ARG A 210 12.75 -10.93 -35.33
CA ARG A 210 13.71 -9.83 -35.16
C ARG A 210 13.20 -8.57 -35.82
N ILE A 211 13.01 -7.51 -35.07
CA ILE A 211 12.74 -6.20 -35.64
C ILE A 211 14.02 -5.68 -36.28
N THR A 212 13.96 -5.45 -37.58
CA THR A 212 15.08 -5.00 -38.41
C THR A 212 14.78 -3.65 -39.04
N ARG A 213 15.83 -2.92 -39.39
CA ARG A 213 15.66 -1.66 -40.13
C ARG A 213 15.14 -1.94 -41.52
N HIS A 214 14.22 -1.11 -42.02
CA HIS A 214 13.86 -1.14 -43.42
C HIS A 214 15.07 -0.85 -44.29
N ARG A 215 15.34 -1.69 -45.29
CA ARG A 215 16.58 -1.64 -46.09
C ARG A 215 16.86 -0.28 -46.77
N GLN A 216 15.83 0.51 -47.03
CA GLN A 216 15.94 1.79 -47.72
C GLN A 216 15.99 3.03 -46.79
N GLN A 217 15.84 2.85 -45.50
CA GLN A 217 15.81 3.97 -44.53
C GLN A 217 17.03 3.93 -43.59
N LYS A 218 17.75 5.06 -43.48
CA LYS A 218 18.82 5.24 -42.51
C LYS A 218 18.28 5.56 -41.09
N VAL A 219 17.09 5.03 -40.77
CA VAL A 219 16.46 5.27 -39.48
C VAL A 219 17.00 4.31 -38.40
N LYS A 220 17.21 4.80 -37.20
CA LYS A 220 17.57 3.95 -36.04
C LYS A 220 16.44 2.96 -35.78
N ASN A 221 16.78 1.79 -35.23
CA ASN A 221 15.78 0.81 -34.80
C ASN A 221 15.07 1.34 -33.55
N SER A 222 13.84 1.88 -33.71
CA SER A 222 13.07 2.50 -32.62
C SER A 222 12.73 1.52 -31.51
N ALA A 223 12.50 0.23 -31.84
CA ALA A 223 12.27 -0.78 -30.83
C ALA A 223 13.48 -1.00 -29.93
N LEU A 224 14.69 -1.07 -30.54
CA LEU A 224 15.95 -1.17 -29.78
C LEU A 224 16.21 0.07 -28.92
N GLU A 225 16.00 1.26 -29.51
CA GLU A 225 16.17 2.53 -28.77
C GLU A 225 15.17 2.62 -27.62
N GLY A 226 13.88 2.31 -27.85
CA GLY A 226 12.85 2.32 -26.80
C GLY A 226 13.20 1.37 -25.65
N LEU A 227 13.61 0.13 -25.92
CA LEU A 227 14.05 -0.80 -24.87
C LEU A 227 15.29 -0.30 -24.10
N ARG A 228 16.19 0.42 -24.80
CA ARG A 228 17.38 1.02 -24.19
C ARG A 228 17.01 2.23 -23.31
N GLU A 229 16.16 3.12 -23.77
CA GLU A 229 15.67 4.29 -23.03
C GLU A 229 14.92 3.87 -21.79
N LEU A 230 14.16 2.78 -21.84
CA LEU A 230 13.47 2.19 -20.70
C LEU A 230 14.43 1.48 -19.72
N GLY A 231 15.72 1.34 -20.06
CA GLY A 231 16.71 0.69 -19.21
C GLY A 231 16.58 -0.84 -19.10
N ILE A 232 15.65 -1.47 -19.83
CA ILE A 232 15.31 -2.90 -19.67
C ILE A 232 16.14 -3.84 -20.57
N LEU A 233 16.86 -3.31 -21.54
CA LEU A 233 17.52 -4.08 -22.61
C LEU A 233 18.47 -5.17 -22.08
N PHE A 234 19.20 -4.90 -21.01
CA PHE A 234 20.15 -5.84 -20.38
C PHE A 234 19.70 -6.31 -18.99
N ASP A 235 18.84 -5.57 -18.34
CA ASP A 235 18.33 -5.87 -17.00
C ASP A 235 16.79 -5.82 -17.00
N LYS A 236 16.18 -7.00 -17.15
CA LYS A 236 14.72 -7.13 -17.27
C LYS A 236 14.04 -6.77 -15.94
N HIS A 237 13.34 -5.63 -15.93
CA HIS A 237 12.47 -5.15 -14.86
C HIS A 237 11.31 -4.37 -15.47
N ILE A 238 10.26 -4.09 -14.71
CA ILE A 238 9.18 -3.22 -15.18
C ILE A 238 9.54 -1.76 -14.82
N PRO A 239 9.74 -0.87 -15.81
CA PRO A 239 10.04 0.53 -15.54
C PRO A 239 8.93 1.19 -14.72
N HIS A 240 9.31 2.14 -13.85
CA HIS A 240 8.37 2.80 -12.93
C HIS A 240 7.18 3.43 -13.66
N VAL A 241 7.41 4.09 -14.79
CA VAL A 241 6.36 4.71 -15.61
C VAL A 241 5.29 3.72 -16.06
N TYR A 242 5.65 2.45 -16.32
CA TYR A 242 4.70 1.39 -16.66
C TYR A 242 4.01 0.82 -15.42
N LYS A 243 4.67 0.76 -14.27
CA LYS A 243 4.05 0.31 -13.01
C LYS A 243 2.95 1.26 -12.53
N THR A 244 3.08 2.54 -12.86
CA THR A 244 2.16 3.62 -12.44
C THR A 244 1.31 4.17 -13.60
N ALA A 245 1.38 3.56 -14.77
CA ALA A 245 0.56 3.91 -15.93
C ALA A 245 -0.95 3.69 -15.67
N SER A 246 -1.78 4.05 -16.65
CA SER A 246 -3.21 3.83 -16.59
C SER A 246 -3.55 2.37 -16.26
N ARG A 247 -4.73 2.14 -15.69
CA ARG A 247 -5.19 0.77 -15.40
C ARG A 247 -5.17 -0.12 -16.63
N GLN A 248 -5.55 0.43 -17.80
CA GLN A 248 -5.54 -0.30 -19.05
C GLN A 248 -4.12 -0.66 -19.49
N ASP A 249 -3.18 0.28 -19.43
CA ASP A 249 -1.79 0.02 -19.79
C ASP A 249 -1.14 -1.04 -18.91
N ARG A 250 -1.43 -1.01 -17.62
CA ARG A 250 -0.97 -2.01 -16.65
C ARG A 250 -1.53 -3.40 -16.94
N LEU A 251 -2.79 -3.48 -17.35
CA LEU A 251 -3.43 -4.75 -17.78
C LEU A 251 -2.79 -5.28 -19.08
N GLU A 252 -2.54 -4.41 -20.05
CA GLU A 252 -1.88 -4.75 -21.32
C GLU A 252 -0.45 -5.25 -21.08
N LEU A 253 0.31 -4.56 -20.23
CA LEU A 253 1.65 -5.01 -19.85
C LEU A 253 1.63 -6.41 -19.21
N LEU A 254 0.70 -6.60 -18.26
CA LEU A 254 0.56 -7.89 -17.60
C LEU A 254 0.10 -8.99 -18.58
N ALA A 255 -0.75 -8.65 -19.54
CA ALA A 255 -1.16 -9.59 -20.60
C ALA A 255 0.03 -10.06 -21.45
N GLY A 256 0.89 -9.15 -21.89
CA GLY A 256 2.10 -9.50 -22.63
C GLY A 256 3.02 -10.46 -21.87
N ILE A 257 3.22 -10.22 -20.55
CA ILE A 257 4.02 -11.11 -19.70
C ILE A 257 3.33 -12.47 -19.53
N VAL A 258 2.01 -12.49 -19.33
CA VAL A 258 1.25 -13.73 -19.16
C VAL A 258 1.19 -14.54 -20.44
N ASP A 259 1.03 -13.89 -21.59
CA ASP A 259 0.99 -14.54 -22.90
C ASP A 259 2.33 -15.21 -23.29
N THR A 260 3.43 -14.75 -22.73
CA THR A 260 4.76 -15.34 -22.94
C THR A 260 5.11 -16.38 -21.85
N ASP A 261 5.22 -15.98 -20.60
CA ASP A 261 5.72 -16.79 -19.50
C ASP A 261 4.64 -17.39 -18.57
N GLY A 262 3.35 -17.01 -18.76
CA GLY A 262 2.28 -17.45 -17.88
C GLY A 262 1.79 -18.86 -18.16
N PHE A 263 1.37 -19.56 -17.13
CA PHE A 263 0.60 -20.80 -17.17
C PHE A 263 -0.76 -20.56 -16.54
N LEU A 264 -1.84 -20.80 -17.29
CA LEU A 264 -3.20 -20.73 -16.76
C LEU A 264 -3.54 -22.05 -16.06
N GLY A 265 -3.64 -21.99 -14.74
CA GLY A 265 -4.17 -23.07 -13.93
C GLY A 265 -5.70 -22.97 -13.81
N ASN A 266 -6.26 -23.60 -12.77
CA ASN A 266 -7.70 -23.54 -12.49
C ASN A 266 -8.12 -22.15 -11.95
N GLY A 267 -8.12 -21.15 -12.83
CA GLY A 267 -8.52 -19.76 -12.54
C GLY A 267 -7.46 -18.95 -11.77
N TYR A 268 -6.21 -19.22 -12.02
CA TYR A 268 -5.06 -18.45 -11.57
C TYR A 268 -3.93 -18.57 -12.59
N TYR A 269 -3.00 -17.59 -12.59
CA TYR A 269 -1.77 -17.70 -13.37
C TYR A 269 -0.58 -18.02 -12.48
N ASP A 270 0.30 -18.86 -12.99
CA ASP A 270 1.64 -19.10 -12.46
C ASP A 270 2.68 -18.68 -13.51
N LEU A 271 3.63 -17.85 -13.08
CA LEU A 271 4.82 -17.49 -13.86
C LEU A 271 6.07 -17.99 -13.14
N THR A 272 7.10 -18.34 -13.89
CA THR A 272 8.39 -18.72 -13.30
C THR A 272 9.48 -17.87 -13.91
N LEU A 273 9.99 -16.92 -13.15
CA LEU A 273 10.93 -15.90 -13.58
C LEU A 273 12.29 -16.13 -12.95
N LYS A 274 13.35 -15.83 -13.70
CA LYS A 274 14.73 -15.98 -13.21
C LYS A 274 15.16 -14.83 -12.30
N GLN A 275 14.74 -13.62 -12.61
CA GLN A 275 15.14 -12.40 -11.92
C GLN A 275 14.13 -12.08 -10.82
N VAL A 276 14.62 -11.91 -9.59
CA VAL A 276 13.78 -11.56 -8.42
C VAL A 276 13.13 -10.19 -8.60
N GLN A 277 13.83 -9.23 -9.22
CA GLN A 277 13.30 -7.89 -9.45
C GLN A 277 12.07 -7.95 -10.36
N LEU A 278 12.17 -8.63 -11.51
CA LEU A 278 11.04 -8.79 -12.43
C LEU A 278 9.87 -9.52 -11.75
N ALA A 279 10.14 -10.55 -10.94
CA ALA A 279 9.10 -11.27 -10.19
C ALA A 279 8.37 -10.36 -9.20
N ASN A 280 9.09 -9.51 -8.48
CA ASN A 280 8.52 -8.52 -7.56
C ASN A 280 7.74 -7.44 -8.31
N ASP A 281 8.24 -6.97 -9.44
CA ASP A 281 7.56 -5.99 -10.28
C ASP A 281 6.24 -6.52 -10.85
N VAL A 282 6.22 -7.78 -11.31
CA VAL A 282 4.98 -8.46 -11.77
C VAL A 282 3.98 -8.60 -10.62
N ALA A 283 4.46 -8.94 -9.41
CA ALA A 283 3.60 -9.03 -8.24
C ALA A 283 3.03 -7.66 -7.85
N PHE A 284 3.86 -6.60 -7.89
CA PHE A 284 3.42 -5.22 -7.67
C PHE A 284 2.35 -4.82 -8.69
N LEU A 285 2.61 -5.05 -9.97
CA LEU A 285 1.69 -4.74 -11.06
C LEU A 285 0.34 -5.44 -10.87
N ALA A 286 0.34 -6.74 -10.58
CA ALA A 286 -0.87 -7.51 -10.33
C ALA A 286 -1.64 -7.02 -9.09
N ARG A 287 -0.93 -6.73 -7.98
CA ARG A 287 -1.52 -6.19 -6.75
C ARG A 287 -2.16 -4.82 -6.98
N SER A 288 -1.49 -3.93 -7.72
CA SER A 288 -2.02 -2.61 -8.06
C SER A 288 -3.33 -2.68 -8.85
N LEU A 289 -3.54 -3.75 -9.62
CA LEU A 289 -4.77 -4.04 -10.37
C LEU A 289 -5.88 -4.68 -9.52
N GLY A 290 -5.65 -4.94 -8.24
CA GLY A 290 -6.60 -5.59 -7.34
C GLY A 290 -6.61 -7.12 -7.48
N LEU A 291 -5.51 -7.70 -7.94
CA LEU A 291 -5.29 -9.14 -7.94
C LEU A 291 -4.42 -9.54 -6.74
N ALA A 292 -4.59 -10.76 -6.25
CA ALA A 292 -3.66 -11.32 -5.27
C ALA A 292 -2.46 -11.91 -6.00
N ALA A 293 -1.25 -11.48 -5.64
CA ALA A 293 -0.01 -11.98 -6.22
C ALA A 293 1.03 -12.27 -5.13
N TYR A 294 1.68 -13.42 -5.25
CA TYR A 294 2.67 -13.89 -4.29
C TYR A 294 3.92 -14.38 -5.00
N VAL A 295 5.09 -13.98 -4.50
CA VAL A 295 6.39 -14.42 -5.01
C VAL A 295 6.96 -15.46 -4.07
N THR A 296 7.35 -16.61 -4.60
CA THR A 296 7.99 -17.68 -3.82
C THR A 296 9.23 -18.21 -4.55
N PRO A 297 10.39 -18.34 -3.87
CA PRO A 297 11.54 -18.98 -4.48
C PRO A 297 11.21 -20.43 -4.85
N CYS A 298 11.71 -20.88 -5.99
CA CYS A 298 11.55 -22.26 -6.44
C CYS A 298 12.79 -22.73 -7.19
N ARG A 299 13.01 -24.06 -7.21
CA ARG A 299 14.08 -24.69 -7.96
C ARG A 299 13.50 -25.47 -9.13
N LYS A 300 14.10 -25.34 -10.31
CA LYS A 300 13.78 -26.17 -11.48
C LYS A 300 14.98 -27.01 -11.88
N VAL A 301 14.71 -28.23 -12.21
CA VAL A 301 15.74 -29.20 -12.65
C VAL A 301 15.46 -29.56 -14.10
N ILE A 302 16.47 -29.39 -14.98
CA ILE A 302 16.43 -29.91 -16.35
C ILE A 302 16.91 -31.36 -16.29
N LYS A 303 15.97 -32.33 -16.36
CA LYS A 303 16.28 -33.76 -16.22
C LYS A 303 17.34 -34.25 -17.22
N ALA A 304 17.37 -33.71 -18.44
CA ALA A 304 18.29 -34.12 -19.49
C ALA A 304 19.76 -33.74 -19.22
N THR A 305 20.00 -32.66 -18.49
CA THR A 305 21.35 -32.13 -18.24
C THR A 305 21.75 -32.16 -16.76
N GLY A 306 20.82 -32.48 -15.86
CA GLY A 306 21.03 -32.36 -14.41
C GLY A 306 21.13 -30.93 -13.89
N PHE A 307 20.99 -29.91 -14.77
CA PHE A 307 21.08 -28.52 -14.36
C PHE A 307 19.99 -28.13 -13.38
N VAL A 308 20.38 -27.52 -12.25
CA VAL A 308 19.47 -26.99 -11.23
C VAL A 308 19.56 -25.46 -11.27
N GLY A 309 18.42 -24.81 -11.56
CA GLY A 309 18.32 -23.35 -11.55
C GLY A 309 17.43 -22.86 -10.41
N GLU A 310 17.81 -21.73 -9.81
CA GLU A 310 16.97 -21.01 -8.87
C GLU A 310 16.12 -19.98 -9.63
N TYR A 311 14.83 -19.97 -9.29
CA TYR A 311 13.81 -19.14 -9.94
C TYR A 311 12.83 -18.62 -8.89
N PHE A 312 11.99 -17.69 -9.32
CA PHE A 312 10.90 -17.13 -8.52
C PHE A 312 9.57 -17.42 -9.19
N ARG A 313 8.69 -18.09 -8.46
CA ARG A 313 7.32 -18.34 -8.90
C ARG A 313 6.45 -17.18 -8.47
N VAL A 314 5.72 -16.60 -9.42
CA VAL A 314 4.69 -15.59 -9.17
C VAL A 314 3.33 -16.21 -9.43
N SER A 315 2.53 -16.38 -8.36
CA SER A 315 1.16 -16.90 -8.48
C SER A 315 0.17 -15.75 -8.38
N ILE A 316 -0.65 -15.55 -9.42
CA ILE A 316 -1.63 -14.47 -9.53
C ILE A 316 -3.04 -15.05 -9.53
N SER A 317 -3.91 -14.54 -8.65
CA SER A 317 -5.29 -15.02 -8.50
C SER A 317 -6.27 -13.88 -8.24
N GLY A 318 -7.56 -14.17 -8.40
CA GLY A 318 -8.63 -13.19 -8.30
C GLY A 318 -9.39 -13.08 -9.63
N ASN A 319 -9.74 -11.88 -10.03
CA ASN A 319 -10.44 -11.63 -11.29
C ASN A 319 -9.47 -11.64 -12.49
N VAL A 320 -8.70 -12.70 -12.63
CA VAL A 320 -7.65 -12.84 -13.66
C VAL A 320 -8.18 -12.81 -15.10
N HIS A 321 -9.49 -13.03 -15.30
CA HIS A 321 -10.16 -12.89 -16.60
C HIS A 321 -10.17 -11.43 -17.12
N LEU A 322 -9.84 -10.45 -16.27
CA LEU A 322 -9.70 -9.05 -16.68
C LEU A 322 -8.38 -8.78 -17.42
N ILE A 323 -7.42 -9.71 -17.36
CA ILE A 323 -6.15 -9.60 -18.08
C ILE A 323 -6.42 -9.91 -19.55
N PRO A 324 -6.21 -8.97 -20.48
CA PRO A 324 -6.59 -9.13 -21.88
C PRO A 324 -5.56 -9.95 -22.68
N CYS A 325 -5.40 -11.23 -22.29
CA CYS A 325 -4.52 -12.15 -22.98
C CYS A 325 -4.98 -12.38 -24.43
N ARG A 326 -4.04 -12.52 -25.38
CA ARG A 326 -4.29 -12.80 -26.79
C ARG A 326 -4.27 -14.30 -27.07
N VAL A 327 -3.39 -15.02 -26.39
CA VAL A 327 -3.18 -16.46 -26.60
C VAL A 327 -4.38 -17.26 -26.05
N PRO A 328 -5.15 -17.99 -26.90
CA PRO A 328 -6.41 -18.62 -26.50
C PRO A 328 -6.31 -19.54 -25.27
N ARG A 329 -5.23 -20.32 -25.16
CA ARG A 329 -5.01 -21.21 -24.01
C ARG A 329 -4.70 -20.49 -22.70
N ARG A 330 -4.48 -19.16 -22.76
CA ARG A 330 -4.18 -18.28 -21.63
C ARG A 330 -5.32 -17.32 -21.30
N ILE A 331 -6.39 -17.32 -22.07
CA ILE A 331 -7.59 -16.53 -21.77
C ILE A 331 -8.36 -17.19 -20.63
N ALA A 332 -8.40 -16.51 -19.49
CA ALA A 332 -9.12 -17.00 -18.33
C ALA A 332 -10.62 -16.71 -18.44
N SER A 333 -11.47 -17.69 -18.15
CA SER A 333 -12.92 -17.46 -18.07
C SER A 333 -13.32 -16.77 -16.77
N PRO A 334 -14.35 -15.91 -16.81
CA PRO A 334 -14.95 -15.37 -15.59
C PRO A 334 -15.43 -16.49 -14.67
N ARG A 335 -15.13 -16.36 -13.37
CA ARG A 335 -15.61 -17.32 -12.37
C ARG A 335 -16.16 -16.61 -11.14
N LYS A 336 -17.15 -17.20 -10.49
CA LYS A 336 -17.62 -16.72 -9.20
C LYS A 336 -16.56 -17.03 -8.13
N GLN A 337 -16.00 -16.00 -7.51
CA GLN A 337 -15.07 -16.15 -6.39
C GLN A 337 -15.83 -16.63 -5.14
N ILE A 338 -15.47 -17.78 -4.59
CA ILE A 338 -16.04 -18.29 -3.33
C ILE A 338 -15.51 -17.48 -2.14
N LYS A 339 -14.22 -17.09 -2.20
CA LYS A 339 -13.56 -16.26 -1.18
C LYS A 339 -12.93 -15.07 -1.86
N ASN A 340 -13.06 -13.90 -1.24
CA ASN A 340 -12.33 -12.72 -1.70
C ASN A 340 -10.83 -12.93 -1.45
N VAL A 341 -10.05 -13.02 -2.53
CA VAL A 341 -8.60 -13.26 -2.49
C VAL A 341 -7.80 -12.13 -1.84
N LEU A 342 -8.41 -10.96 -1.72
CA LEU A 342 -7.81 -9.79 -1.07
C LEU A 342 -7.99 -9.79 0.45
N ASN A 343 -8.81 -10.70 0.99
CA ASN A 343 -8.99 -10.88 2.43
C ASN A 343 -8.09 -12.02 2.93
N ILE A 344 -7.20 -11.73 3.86
CA ILE A 344 -6.13 -12.63 4.28
C ILE A 344 -6.21 -12.86 5.79
N GLY A 345 -6.21 -14.12 6.22
CA GLY A 345 -6.07 -14.47 7.64
C GLY A 345 -4.73 -13.96 8.18
N ILE A 346 -4.74 -13.49 9.41
CA ILE A 346 -3.53 -13.02 10.10
C ILE A 346 -3.35 -13.71 11.44
N THR A 347 -2.10 -13.84 11.87
CA THR A 347 -1.70 -14.07 13.26
C THR A 347 -0.84 -12.88 13.72
N VAL A 348 -0.79 -12.66 15.02
CA VAL A 348 -0.04 -11.55 15.62
C VAL A 348 0.79 -12.11 16.77
N ASP A 349 2.10 -12.04 16.63
CA ASP A 349 3.05 -12.61 17.59
C ASP A 349 3.94 -11.52 18.18
N PRO A 350 4.18 -11.50 19.51
CA PRO A 350 5.10 -10.58 20.15
C PRO A 350 6.54 -10.91 19.73
N ILE A 351 7.33 -9.86 19.48
CA ILE A 351 8.75 -10.01 19.11
C ILE A 351 9.72 -9.26 20.05
N GLY A 352 9.20 -8.72 21.17
CA GLY A 352 9.97 -7.96 22.14
C GLY A 352 10.08 -6.48 21.82
N GLU A 353 10.92 -5.77 22.58
CA GLU A 353 11.14 -4.34 22.41
C GLU A 353 11.98 -4.03 21.17
N GLY A 354 11.61 -2.98 20.45
CA GLY A 354 12.34 -2.50 19.30
C GLY A 354 11.94 -1.09 18.87
N ASP A 355 12.65 -0.58 17.88
CA ASP A 355 12.43 0.76 17.37
C ASP A 355 11.21 0.77 16.44
N TYR A 356 10.36 1.77 16.63
CA TYR A 356 9.24 2.04 15.77
C TYR A 356 9.34 3.42 15.10
N TYR A 357 8.72 3.51 13.94
CA TYR A 357 8.61 4.72 13.15
C TYR A 357 7.15 4.90 12.73
N GLY A 358 6.71 6.12 12.69
CA GLY A 358 5.35 6.43 12.31
C GLY A 358 5.21 7.87 11.86
N PHE A 359 4.04 8.18 11.42
CA PHE A 359 3.70 9.51 10.93
C PHE A 359 2.22 9.79 11.22
N GLU A 360 1.85 11.03 11.24
CA GLU A 360 0.47 11.47 11.19
C GLU A 360 0.12 11.78 9.73
N ILE A 361 -1.08 11.37 9.29
CA ILE A 361 -1.58 11.64 7.95
C ILE A 361 -2.96 12.27 8.01
N ASP A 362 -3.30 13.01 6.95
CA ASP A 362 -4.63 13.56 6.74
C ASP A 362 -5.66 12.50 6.28
N GLY A 363 -6.86 12.94 5.92
CA GLY A 363 -7.93 12.12 5.38
C GLY A 363 -8.49 11.11 6.38
N ASP A 364 -8.87 9.93 5.89
CA ASP A 364 -9.46 8.82 6.66
C ASP A 364 -8.45 8.02 7.48
N ARG A 365 -7.16 8.39 7.41
CA ARG A 365 -6.03 7.76 8.11
C ARG A 365 -5.72 6.33 7.71
N LEU A 366 -6.26 5.88 6.60
CA LEU A 366 -5.89 4.62 5.98
C LEU A 366 -4.84 4.87 4.91
N PHE A 367 -3.82 4.01 4.89
CA PHE A 367 -2.78 4.03 3.87
C PHE A 367 -2.35 2.60 3.55
N LEU A 368 -1.53 2.45 2.52
CA LEU A 368 -1.10 1.16 2.02
C LEU A 368 0.36 0.86 2.38
N LEU A 369 0.60 -0.36 2.81
CA LEU A 369 1.94 -0.95 2.85
C LEU A 369 2.40 -1.28 1.42
N GLY A 370 3.69 -1.53 1.23
CA GLY A 370 4.30 -1.82 -0.06
C GLY A 370 3.72 -3.05 -0.78
N ASP A 371 3.02 -3.93 -0.07
CA ASP A 371 2.30 -5.09 -0.61
C ASP A 371 0.80 -4.85 -0.84
N PHE A 372 0.36 -3.57 -0.76
CA PHE A 372 -1.03 -3.12 -0.88
C PHE A 372 -1.94 -3.51 0.29
N THR A 373 -1.38 -3.97 1.40
CA THR A 373 -2.13 -4.19 2.63
C THR A 373 -2.57 -2.85 3.21
N VAL A 374 -3.86 -2.75 3.55
CA VAL A 374 -4.40 -1.54 4.18
C VAL A 374 -4.11 -1.56 5.67
N THR A 375 -3.59 -0.46 6.17
CA THR A 375 -3.34 -0.24 7.60
C THR A 375 -3.82 1.13 8.04
N HIS A 376 -3.87 1.35 9.33
CA HIS A 376 -4.47 2.55 9.91
C HIS A 376 -3.43 3.36 10.68
N ASN A 377 -3.53 4.69 10.57
CA ASN A 377 -2.84 5.63 11.43
C ASN A 377 -3.84 6.42 12.29
N THR A 378 -3.48 6.89 13.47
CA THR A 378 -4.42 7.62 14.34
C THR A 378 -3.71 8.62 15.26
N THR A 379 -4.41 9.72 15.54
CA THR A 379 -4.04 10.76 16.51
C THR A 379 -4.67 10.49 17.88
N ILE A 380 -3.91 10.67 18.95
CA ILE A 380 -4.33 10.35 20.33
C ILE A 380 -5.26 11.42 20.92
N ALA A 381 -5.15 12.65 20.42
CA ALA A 381 -5.74 13.82 21.07
C ALA A 381 -7.27 13.77 21.24
N SER A 382 -8.01 13.13 20.32
CA SER A 382 -9.49 13.10 20.35
C SER A 382 -10.04 12.25 21.51
N ALA A 383 -9.44 11.09 21.79
CA ALA A 383 -9.97 10.17 22.83
C ALA A 383 -9.88 10.74 24.24
N MET A 384 -8.83 11.49 24.54
CA MET A 384 -8.64 12.09 25.88
C MET A 384 -9.66 13.20 26.15
N LYS A 385 -10.09 13.94 25.13
CA LYS A 385 -11.00 15.08 25.25
C LYS A 385 -12.46 14.67 25.34
N ILE A 386 -12.88 13.64 24.62
CA ILE A 386 -14.21 13.04 24.73
C ILE A 386 -14.46 12.64 26.21
N GLY A 387 -13.47 12.06 26.86
CA GLY A 387 -13.56 11.65 28.26
C GLY A 387 -13.64 12.82 29.27
N ALA A 388 -13.05 13.97 28.98
CA ALA A 388 -13.10 15.16 29.81
C ALA A 388 -14.44 15.91 29.63
N CYS A 389 -14.90 16.09 28.40
CA CYS A 389 -16.17 16.74 28.08
C CYS A 389 -17.38 15.97 28.59
N ALA A 390 -17.37 14.63 28.49
CA ALA A 390 -18.42 13.77 29.04
C ALA A 390 -18.60 13.91 30.58
N LYS A 391 -17.60 14.51 31.26
CA LYS A 391 -17.65 14.81 32.70
C LYS A 391 -17.86 16.29 33.01
N GLY A 392 -18.25 17.10 32.02
CA GLY A 392 -18.48 18.54 32.18
C GLY A 392 -17.22 19.33 32.50
N LYS A 393 -16.04 18.84 32.12
CA LYS A 393 -14.77 19.54 32.37
C LYS A 393 -14.32 20.30 31.13
N ARG A 394 -13.66 21.44 31.35
CA ARG A 394 -12.99 22.21 30.27
C ARG A 394 -11.60 21.67 30.00
N ALA A 395 -11.18 21.73 28.74
CA ALA A 395 -9.87 21.26 28.32
C ALA A 395 -9.21 22.23 27.34
N PHE A 396 -7.90 22.48 27.51
CA PHE A 396 -7.10 23.19 26.55
C PHE A 396 -6.30 22.21 25.69
N PHE A 397 -6.27 22.47 24.39
CA PHE A 397 -5.35 21.81 23.47
C PHE A 397 -4.34 22.82 22.94
N ILE A 398 -3.12 22.64 23.37
CA ILE A 398 -2.04 23.57 23.06
C ILE A 398 -1.16 22.93 22.00
N VAL A 399 -0.91 23.66 20.92
CA VAL A 399 -0.06 23.27 19.80
C VAL A 399 1.02 24.31 19.57
N ASP A 400 2.01 23.97 18.77
CA ASP A 400 3.18 24.82 18.52
C ASP A 400 3.05 25.70 17.26
N SER A 401 2.06 25.41 16.36
CA SER A 401 1.86 26.20 15.14
C SER A 401 0.40 26.58 14.89
N LEU A 402 0.19 27.64 14.12
CA LEU A 402 -1.14 28.15 13.74
C LEU A 402 -1.91 27.16 12.86
N GLU A 403 -1.21 26.48 11.95
CA GLU A 403 -1.81 25.47 11.08
C GLU A 403 -2.37 24.28 11.89
N LEU A 404 -1.70 23.89 12.96
CA LEU A 404 -2.15 22.84 13.86
C LEU A 404 -3.36 23.26 14.71
N VAL A 405 -3.55 24.57 14.97
CA VAL A 405 -4.77 25.07 15.63
C VAL A 405 -5.98 24.80 14.76
N ASP A 406 -5.93 25.17 13.47
CA ASP A 406 -7.03 24.98 12.54
C ASP A 406 -7.37 23.50 12.34
N GLN A 407 -6.34 22.68 12.14
CA GLN A 407 -6.50 21.23 11.97
C GLN A 407 -7.10 20.57 13.21
N ALA A 408 -6.62 20.93 14.39
CA ALA A 408 -7.11 20.37 15.64
C ALA A 408 -8.56 20.81 15.93
N ALA A 409 -8.88 22.07 15.72
CA ALA A 409 -10.21 22.60 15.94
C ALA A 409 -11.23 21.94 15.01
N LYS A 410 -10.92 21.89 13.71
CA LYS A 410 -11.76 21.22 12.72
C LYS A 410 -11.97 19.76 13.06
N ARG A 411 -10.91 19.07 13.45
CA ARG A 411 -10.96 17.65 13.81
C ARG A 411 -11.85 17.39 15.02
N PHE A 412 -11.71 18.18 16.08
CA PHE A 412 -12.56 18.01 17.26
C PHE A 412 -14.03 18.29 16.96
N TYR A 413 -14.31 19.26 16.09
CA TYR A 413 -15.66 19.53 15.61
C TYR A 413 -16.23 18.34 14.82
N GLU A 414 -15.44 17.75 13.91
CA GLU A 414 -15.83 16.53 13.16
C GLU A 414 -16.06 15.32 14.08
N ASP A 415 -15.34 15.24 15.20
CA ASP A 415 -15.53 14.23 16.25
C ASP A 415 -16.75 14.52 17.15
N GLY A 416 -17.56 15.55 16.83
CA GLY A 416 -18.77 15.92 17.56
C GLY A 416 -18.54 16.69 18.86
N LEU A 417 -17.35 17.30 19.03
CA LEU A 417 -17.00 18.07 20.22
C LEU A 417 -17.29 19.57 20.01
N GLU A 418 -17.71 20.25 21.07
CA GLU A 418 -17.85 21.70 21.07
C GLU A 418 -16.49 22.36 21.29
N VAL A 419 -16.00 23.06 20.27
CA VAL A 419 -14.64 23.61 20.22
C VAL A 419 -14.66 25.11 20.02
N GLY A 420 -13.84 25.82 20.78
CA GLY A 420 -13.45 27.21 20.56
C GLY A 420 -11.96 27.31 20.24
N VAL A 421 -11.59 28.37 19.54
CA VAL A 421 -10.19 28.66 19.18
C VAL A 421 -9.75 29.94 19.86
N ILE A 422 -8.59 29.92 20.47
CA ILE A 422 -7.95 31.11 21.07
C ILE A 422 -6.79 31.51 20.18
N GLN A 423 -7.07 32.32 19.16
CA GLN A 423 -6.07 32.77 18.20
C GLN A 423 -6.55 34.05 17.49
N GLY A 424 -5.94 35.20 17.77
CA GLY A 424 -6.23 36.44 17.06
C GLY A 424 -7.70 36.68 16.79
N ASP A 425 -8.06 36.91 15.54
CA ASP A 425 -9.42 37.11 15.02
C ASP A 425 -9.97 35.87 14.35
N HIS A 426 -9.63 34.68 14.88
CA HIS A 426 -10.10 33.43 14.32
C HIS A 426 -11.62 33.30 14.33
N SER A 427 -12.24 32.83 13.23
CA SER A 427 -13.70 32.73 13.06
C SER A 427 -14.39 31.82 14.09
N TRP A 428 -13.65 30.93 14.73
CA TRP A 428 -14.13 30.01 15.77
C TRP A 428 -13.76 30.49 17.18
N THR A 429 -13.47 31.78 17.35
CA THR A 429 -13.20 32.32 18.69
C THR A 429 -14.49 32.31 19.53
N ASP A 430 -14.56 31.38 20.46
CA ASP A 430 -15.65 31.24 21.41
C ASP A 430 -15.12 30.66 22.73
N TYR A 431 -14.93 31.51 23.71
CA TYR A 431 -14.39 31.13 25.02
C TYR A 431 -15.38 30.33 25.88
N SER A 432 -16.65 30.24 25.51
CA SER A 432 -17.68 29.46 26.23
C SER A 432 -17.54 27.96 25.99
N LYS A 433 -16.91 27.57 24.89
CA LYS A 433 -16.76 26.16 24.51
C LYS A 433 -15.91 25.38 25.48
N PRO A 434 -16.27 24.13 25.80
CA PRO A 434 -15.57 23.30 26.77
C PRO A 434 -14.15 22.89 26.33
N ILE A 435 -13.90 22.84 25.02
CA ILE A 435 -12.58 22.60 24.46
C ILE A 435 -12.06 23.87 23.82
N GLN A 436 -10.88 24.29 24.24
CA GLN A 436 -10.18 25.43 23.66
C GLN A 436 -8.92 24.97 22.97
N VAL A 437 -8.71 25.37 21.72
CA VAL A 437 -7.50 25.09 20.94
C VAL A 437 -6.71 26.38 20.78
N CYS A 438 -5.41 26.34 21.09
CA CYS A 438 -4.55 27.52 20.99
C CYS A 438 -3.08 27.14 20.76
N THR A 439 -2.28 28.12 20.33
CA THR A 439 -0.82 27.95 20.38
C THR A 439 -0.28 28.28 21.76
N ILE A 440 0.93 27.77 22.07
CA ILE A 440 1.63 28.09 23.31
C ILE A 440 1.91 29.61 23.41
N GLN A 441 2.20 30.25 22.30
CA GLN A 441 2.44 31.71 22.23
C GLN A 441 1.18 32.51 22.56
N THR A 442 0.04 32.12 21.98
CA THR A 442 -1.24 32.76 22.25
C THR A 442 -1.67 32.57 23.70
N LEU A 443 -1.52 31.34 24.22
CA LEU A 443 -1.84 31.08 25.61
C LEU A 443 -0.96 31.94 26.55
N ARG A 444 0.35 32.05 26.27
CA ARG A 444 1.28 32.85 27.07
C ARG A 444 0.94 34.34 27.03
N SER A 445 0.44 34.87 25.93
CA SER A 445 0.07 36.29 25.81
C SER A 445 -1.28 36.61 26.45
N ARG A 446 -2.24 35.68 26.45
CA ARG A 446 -3.65 35.90 26.85
C ARG A 446 -4.08 35.15 28.11
N TRP A 447 -3.16 34.47 28.82
CA TRP A 447 -3.54 33.65 29.96
C TRP A 447 -4.21 34.44 31.08
N LYS A 448 -3.90 35.75 31.23
CA LYS A 448 -4.52 36.63 32.22
C LYS A 448 -5.99 36.94 31.92
N ASP A 449 -6.36 36.88 30.63
CA ASP A 449 -7.73 37.15 30.17
C ASP A 449 -8.60 35.90 30.21
N LEU A 450 -7.98 34.74 30.47
CA LEU A 450 -8.61 33.41 30.49
C LEU A 450 -8.81 32.86 31.91
N ALA A 451 -8.20 33.50 32.91
CA ALA A 451 -8.34 33.16 34.33
C ALA A 451 -9.55 33.85 34.94
#